data_c6e68eedb66a61dd8e6d0b5931b322b7
#
_entry.id   c6e68eedb66a61dd8e6d0b5931b322b7
#
_cell.length_a   1.000
_cell.length_b   1.000
_cell.length_c   1.000
_cell.angle_alpha   90.00
_cell.angle_beta   90.00
_cell.angle_gamma   90.00
#
_symmetry.space_group_name_H-M   'P 1'
#
loop_
_entity.id
_entity.type
_entity.pdbx_description
1 polymer ?
#
loop_
_entity_poly.entity_id
_entity_poly.type
_entity_poly.pdbx_seq_one_letter_code
_entity_poly.pdbx_strand_id
1 'polypeptide(L)'
;MATNFKTTIELSAQSPSGNLLYTTLELPATHGEITDAAHRLRNLPVSEIVITGSDALPELADTRLDAPTVDELNFFASRVNALPDDELAALGGVFLHRANLGAFEDGLTMKDLINMTYGLDEVMIAPNVANDEQLGQFVIDNEMNDDIAALSDEIIGLLDRERVGRRQRENEGGEFMNGSRGGNVLTNTNASGQPIGLS
;
A
#
# COMPACT_ATOMS: atom_id res chain seq x y z
N MET A 1 -6.88 -10.93 -16.93
CA MET A 1 -7.52 -9.63 -17.32
C MET A 1 -6.87 -8.60 -16.43
N ALA A 2 -6.35 -7.51 -16.99
CA ALA A 2 -5.82 -6.43 -16.15
C ALA A 2 -6.95 -5.86 -15.28
N THR A 3 -6.80 -5.90 -13.98
CA THR A 3 -7.76 -5.33 -13.04
C THR A 3 -7.63 -3.81 -13.14
N ASN A 4 -8.73 -3.12 -13.42
CA ASN A 4 -8.70 -1.66 -13.54
C ASN A 4 -9.14 -1.05 -12.21
N PHE A 5 -8.17 -0.82 -11.32
CA PHE A 5 -8.40 -0.19 -10.02
C PHE A 5 -8.72 1.29 -10.18
N LYS A 6 -9.73 1.74 -9.47
CA LYS A 6 -10.16 3.13 -9.46
C LYS A 6 -9.79 3.80 -8.14
N THR A 7 -9.34 5.03 -8.24
CA THR A 7 -9.23 5.95 -7.10
C THR A 7 -10.17 7.12 -7.35
N THR A 8 -11.14 7.31 -6.48
CA THR A 8 -12.13 8.39 -6.59
C THR A 8 -11.67 9.58 -5.77
N ILE A 9 -11.59 10.74 -6.39
CA ILE A 9 -11.28 12.00 -5.72
C ILE A 9 -12.45 12.97 -5.83
N GLU A 10 -12.66 13.76 -4.78
CA GLU A 10 -13.50 14.94 -4.79
C GLU A 10 -12.62 16.18 -4.94
N LEU A 11 -12.98 17.03 -5.89
CA LEU A 11 -12.34 18.30 -6.16
C LEU A 11 -13.26 19.42 -5.72
N SER A 12 -12.75 20.39 -4.96
CA SER A 12 -13.49 21.60 -4.63
C SER A 12 -12.81 22.85 -5.19
N ALA A 13 -13.62 23.87 -5.48
CA ALA A 13 -13.15 25.20 -5.89
C ALA A 13 -14.05 26.27 -5.29
N GLN A 14 -13.47 27.40 -4.85
CA GLN A 14 -14.21 28.51 -4.30
C GLN A 14 -14.47 29.57 -5.38
N SER A 15 -15.74 29.92 -5.58
CA SER A 15 -16.11 31.01 -6.48
C SER A 15 -15.78 32.38 -5.88
N PRO A 16 -15.67 33.42 -6.72
CA PRO A 16 -15.46 34.81 -6.22
C PRO A 16 -16.56 35.30 -5.26
N SER A 17 -17.75 34.71 -5.32
CA SER A 17 -18.86 35.00 -4.39
C SER A 17 -18.80 34.19 -3.08
N GLY A 18 -17.75 33.39 -2.88
CA GLY A 18 -17.58 32.56 -1.68
C GLY A 18 -18.28 31.20 -1.72
N ASN A 19 -19.03 30.89 -2.76
CA ASN A 19 -19.69 29.57 -2.89
C ASN A 19 -18.68 28.49 -3.25
N LEU A 20 -18.77 27.33 -2.58
CA LEU A 20 -18.00 26.15 -2.92
C LEU A 20 -18.68 25.37 -4.06
N LEU A 21 -17.89 24.97 -5.04
CA LEU A 21 -18.26 24.06 -6.11
C LEU A 21 -17.54 22.74 -5.90
N TYR A 22 -18.19 21.62 -6.17
CA TYR A 22 -17.65 20.28 -6.02
C TYR A 22 -17.82 19.48 -7.31
N THR A 23 -16.88 18.60 -7.57
CA THR A 23 -17.00 17.57 -8.60
C THR A 23 -16.18 16.34 -8.20
N THR A 24 -16.58 15.17 -8.68
CA THR A 24 -15.82 13.94 -8.50
C THR A 24 -15.09 13.58 -9.79
N LEU A 25 -13.94 12.93 -9.65
CA LEU A 25 -13.15 12.39 -10.74
C LEU A 25 -12.63 10.99 -10.36
N GLU A 26 -12.79 10.03 -11.25
CA GLU A 26 -12.19 8.70 -11.13
C GLU A 26 -10.82 8.67 -11.80
N LEU A 27 -9.82 8.16 -11.11
CA LEU A 27 -8.44 8.03 -11.58
C LEU A 27 -8.09 6.54 -11.82
N PRO A 28 -7.26 6.20 -12.80
CA PRO A 28 -6.66 7.11 -13.76
C PRO A 28 -7.68 7.68 -14.75
N ALA A 29 -7.56 8.98 -15.01
CA ALA A 29 -8.45 9.72 -15.89
C ALA A 29 -7.75 10.17 -17.17
N THR A 30 -8.48 10.26 -18.24
CA THR A 30 -8.01 10.84 -19.50
C THR A 30 -7.95 12.37 -19.40
N HIS A 31 -7.18 12.99 -20.29
CA HIS A 31 -7.14 14.46 -20.38
C HIS A 31 -8.54 15.08 -20.60
N GLY A 32 -9.42 14.40 -21.36
CA GLY A 32 -10.81 14.84 -21.56
C GLY A 32 -11.60 14.87 -20.26
N GLU A 33 -11.54 13.81 -19.45
CA GLU A 33 -12.24 13.70 -18.16
C GLU A 33 -11.74 14.75 -17.15
N ILE A 34 -10.42 15.02 -17.13
CA ILE A 34 -9.84 16.08 -16.29
C ILE A 34 -10.35 17.46 -16.75
N THR A 35 -10.39 17.69 -18.07
CA THR A 35 -10.93 18.94 -18.64
C THR A 35 -12.41 19.09 -18.31
N ASP A 36 -13.22 18.06 -18.41
CA ASP A 36 -14.64 18.08 -18.06
C ASP A 36 -14.85 18.36 -16.56
N ALA A 37 -14.01 17.80 -15.69
CA ALA A 37 -14.03 18.11 -14.26
C ALA A 37 -13.72 19.60 -14.01
N ALA A 38 -12.71 20.16 -14.68
CA ALA A 38 -12.39 21.58 -14.60
C ALA A 38 -13.57 22.47 -15.08
N HIS A 39 -14.26 22.07 -16.16
CA HIS A 39 -15.45 22.79 -16.63
C HIS A 39 -16.61 22.76 -15.63
N ARG A 40 -16.83 21.65 -14.92
CA ARG A 40 -17.84 21.57 -13.84
C ARG A 40 -17.49 22.52 -12.69
N LEU A 41 -16.21 22.73 -12.41
CA LEU A 41 -15.74 23.73 -11.46
C LEU A 41 -15.65 25.16 -12.08
N ARG A 42 -16.22 25.38 -13.28
CA ARG A 42 -16.18 26.65 -13.99
C ARG A 42 -14.78 27.18 -14.29
N ASN A 43 -13.82 26.26 -14.48
CA ASN A 43 -12.39 26.55 -14.67
C ASN A 43 -11.78 27.40 -13.53
N LEU A 44 -12.35 27.31 -12.33
CA LEU A 44 -11.75 27.91 -11.12
C LEU A 44 -10.58 27.04 -10.65
N PRO A 45 -9.58 27.63 -10.00
CA PRO A 45 -8.51 26.85 -9.41
C PRO A 45 -9.06 25.92 -8.33
N VAL A 46 -8.59 24.66 -8.34
CA VAL A 46 -8.92 23.69 -7.31
C VAL A 46 -8.34 24.18 -5.98
N SER A 47 -9.17 24.27 -4.96
CA SER A 47 -8.80 24.72 -3.62
C SER A 47 -8.49 23.54 -2.68
N GLU A 48 -9.11 22.37 -2.94
CA GLU A 48 -8.91 21.18 -2.13
C GLU A 48 -9.15 19.94 -2.97
N ILE A 49 -8.39 18.87 -2.67
CA ILE A 49 -8.53 17.53 -3.24
C ILE A 49 -8.66 16.56 -2.09
N VAL A 50 -9.72 15.74 -2.10
CA VAL A 50 -9.96 14.69 -1.10
C VAL A 50 -10.09 13.36 -1.81
N ILE A 51 -9.36 12.33 -1.37
CA ILE A 51 -9.57 10.97 -1.84
C ILE A 51 -10.76 10.40 -1.07
N THR A 52 -11.80 10.00 -1.79
CA THR A 52 -13.03 9.45 -1.22
C THR A 52 -13.13 7.93 -1.34
N GLY A 53 -12.22 7.30 -2.05
CA GLY A 53 -12.11 5.85 -2.17
C GLY A 53 -10.97 5.43 -3.08
N SER A 54 -10.44 4.24 -2.82
CA SER A 54 -9.44 3.60 -3.68
C SER A 54 -9.63 2.08 -3.65
N ASP A 55 -9.78 1.45 -4.82
CA ASP A 55 -9.94 -0.01 -4.93
C ASP A 55 -8.63 -0.76 -4.59
N ALA A 56 -7.50 -0.13 -4.89
CA ALA A 56 -6.17 -0.73 -4.69
C ALA A 56 -5.67 -0.57 -3.25
N LEU A 57 -5.92 0.58 -2.66
CA LEU A 57 -5.49 0.99 -1.31
C LEU A 57 -6.66 1.64 -0.59
N PRO A 58 -7.61 0.87 -0.03
CA PRO A 58 -8.79 1.42 0.66
C PRO A 58 -8.43 2.40 1.78
N GLU A 59 -7.32 2.16 2.48
CA GLU A 59 -6.82 2.98 3.58
C GLU A 59 -6.40 4.40 3.14
N LEU A 60 -6.19 4.59 1.84
CA LEU A 60 -5.81 5.90 1.28
C LEU A 60 -6.92 6.94 1.44
N ALA A 61 -8.20 6.51 1.49
CA ALA A 61 -9.34 7.42 1.69
C ALA A 61 -9.32 8.13 3.06
N ASP A 62 -8.72 7.47 4.07
CA ASP A 62 -8.61 8.00 5.44
C ASP A 62 -7.26 8.70 5.69
N THR A 63 -6.40 8.76 4.66
CA THR A 63 -5.05 9.30 4.79
C THR A 63 -5.00 10.76 4.31
N ARG A 64 -4.47 11.63 5.16
CA ARG A 64 -4.24 13.02 4.78
C ARG A 64 -3.03 13.12 3.84
N LEU A 65 -3.28 13.63 2.64
CA LEU A 65 -2.22 13.97 1.69
C LEU A 65 -1.81 15.45 1.85
N ASP A 66 -0.51 15.70 1.75
CA ASP A 66 0.03 17.04 1.76
C ASP A 66 0.01 17.64 0.34
N ALA A 67 -0.84 18.65 0.14
CA ALA A 67 -0.98 19.43 -1.09
C ALA A 67 -0.94 18.62 -2.41
N PRO A 68 -1.74 17.56 -2.58
CA PRO A 68 -1.71 16.74 -3.78
C PRO A 68 -2.22 17.53 -5.00
N THR A 69 -1.69 17.23 -6.19
CA THR A 69 -2.24 17.71 -7.45
C THR A 69 -2.99 16.60 -8.20
N VAL A 70 -3.93 16.98 -9.07
CA VAL A 70 -4.67 16.00 -9.90
C VAL A 70 -3.71 15.19 -10.78
N ASP A 71 -2.68 15.83 -11.33
CA ASP A 71 -1.72 15.19 -12.22
C ASP A 71 -0.87 14.14 -11.47
N GLU A 72 -0.41 14.45 -10.25
CA GLU A 72 0.35 13.51 -9.42
C GLU A 72 -0.51 12.31 -8.99
N LEU A 73 -1.75 12.55 -8.58
CA LEU A 73 -2.70 11.49 -8.24
C LEU A 73 -3.04 10.62 -9.46
N ASN A 74 -3.21 11.25 -10.63
CA ASN A 74 -3.47 10.53 -11.87
C ASN A 74 -2.26 9.67 -12.30
N PHE A 75 -1.05 10.19 -12.12
CA PHE A 75 0.18 9.44 -12.35
C PHE A 75 0.27 8.24 -11.39
N PHE A 76 0.05 8.45 -10.09
CA PHE A 76 0.03 7.38 -9.09
C PHE A 76 -0.99 6.29 -9.43
N ALA A 77 -2.24 6.66 -9.73
CA ALA A 77 -3.29 5.71 -10.11
C ALA A 77 -2.93 4.92 -11.38
N SER A 78 -2.29 5.58 -12.36
CA SER A 78 -1.80 4.92 -13.57
C SER A 78 -0.68 3.91 -13.27
N ARG A 79 0.24 4.26 -12.37
CA ARG A 79 1.30 3.36 -11.89
C ARG A 79 0.72 2.13 -11.19
N VAL A 80 -0.21 2.34 -10.25
CA VAL A 80 -0.88 1.26 -9.51
C VAL A 80 -1.56 0.26 -10.46
N ASN A 81 -2.22 0.76 -11.51
CA ASN A 81 -2.85 -0.09 -12.53
C ASN A 81 -1.86 -0.85 -13.43
N ALA A 82 -0.60 -0.44 -13.45
CA ALA A 82 0.46 -1.11 -14.20
C ALA A 82 1.21 -2.16 -13.36
N LEU A 83 0.98 -2.22 -12.04
CA LEU A 83 1.63 -3.19 -11.16
C LEU A 83 1.06 -4.60 -11.39
N PRO A 84 1.90 -5.65 -11.37
CA PRO A 84 1.46 -7.03 -11.22
C PRO A 84 0.67 -7.24 -9.90
N ASP A 85 -0.12 -8.31 -9.83
CA ASP A 85 -0.97 -8.58 -8.65
C ASP A 85 -0.17 -8.78 -7.35
N ASP A 86 1.01 -9.36 -7.43
CA ASP A 86 1.95 -9.56 -6.32
C ASP A 86 2.55 -8.23 -5.84
N GLU A 87 3.05 -7.40 -6.76
CA GLU A 87 3.54 -6.06 -6.41
C GLU A 87 2.42 -5.16 -5.84
N LEU A 88 1.20 -5.31 -6.33
CA LEU A 88 0.06 -4.56 -5.79
C LEU A 88 -0.27 -4.99 -4.35
N ALA A 89 -0.17 -6.28 -4.06
CA ALA A 89 -0.30 -6.78 -2.68
C ALA A 89 0.86 -6.27 -1.81
N ALA A 90 2.09 -6.25 -2.34
CA ALA A 90 3.25 -5.68 -1.67
C ALA A 90 3.06 -4.19 -1.34
N LEU A 91 2.53 -3.39 -2.28
CA LEU A 91 2.24 -1.98 -2.07
C LEU A 91 1.28 -1.76 -0.88
N GLY A 92 0.20 -2.57 -0.78
CA GLY A 92 -0.73 -2.50 0.35
C GLY A 92 -0.05 -2.71 1.69
N GLY A 93 0.84 -3.69 1.78
CA GLY A 93 1.54 -3.96 3.03
C GLY A 93 2.62 -2.95 3.36
N VAL A 94 3.37 -2.43 2.39
CA VAL A 94 4.34 -1.34 2.61
C VAL A 94 3.62 -0.10 3.12
N PHE A 95 2.45 0.21 2.54
CA PHE A 95 1.61 1.32 3.00
C PHE A 95 1.17 1.12 4.45
N LEU A 96 0.60 -0.04 4.78
CA LEU A 96 0.12 -0.36 6.11
C LEU A 96 1.25 -0.36 7.15
N HIS A 97 2.40 -0.95 6.81
CA HIS A 97 3.58 -0.95 7.68
C HIS A 97 4.04 0.47 8.02
N ARG A 98 4.15 1.35 7.02
CA ARG A 98 4.52 2.76 7.23
C ARG A 98 3.49 3.51 8.06
N ALA A 99 2.20 3.27 7.83
CA ALA A 99 1.13 3.86 8.63
C ALA A 99 1.25 3.44 10.11
N ASN A 100 1.52 2.16 10.38
CA ASN A 100 1.70 1.64 11.74
C ASN A 100 2.94 2.19 12.45
N LEU A 101 3.97 2.56 11.69
CA LEU A 101 5.15 3.26 12.22
C LEU A 101 4.94 4.76 12.46
N GLY A 102 3.74 5.29 12.18
CA GLY A 102 3.45 6.72 12.33
C GLY A 102 4.06 7.60 11.23
N ALA A 103 4.52 7.01 10.12
CA ALA A 103 5.18 7.76 9.05
C ALA A 103 4.26 8.80 8.36
N PHE A 104 2.95 8.74 8.62
CA PHE A 104 1.95 9.62 8.01
C PHE A 104 1.31 10.61 9.02
N GLU A 105 1.83 10.69 10.25
CA GLU A 105 1.29 11.59 11.28
C GLU A 105 1.33 13.07 10.85
N ASP A 106 2.40 13.47 10.16
CA ASP A 106 2.56 14.83 9.61
C ASP A 106 1.92 15.02 8.23
N GLY A 107 1.28 13.98 7.68
CA GLY A 107 0.74 13.90 6.33
C GLY A 107 1.63 13.11 5.37
N LEU A 108 1.01 12.49 4.38
CA LEU A 108 1.68 11.72 3.34
C LEU A 108 1.91 12.60 2.11
N THR A 109 3.16 12.72 1.65
CA THR A 109 3.43 13.46 0.42
C THR A 109 3.17 12.60 -0.82
N MET A 110 2.82 13.24 -1.95
CA MET A 110 2.68 12.54 -3.23
C MET A 110 3.98 11.87 -3.67
N LYS A 111 5.12 12.47 -3.35
CA LYS A 111 6.43 11.88 -3.62
C LYS A 111 6.61 10.55 -2.88
N ASP A 112 6.25 10.50 -1.60
CA ASP A 112 6.37 9.27 -0.81
C ASP A 112 5.42 8.20 -1.32
N LEU A 113 4.17 8.57 -1.63
CA LEU A 113 3.17 7.66 -2.17
C LEU A 113 3.61 7.07 -3.52
N ILE A 114 4.14 7.91 -4.42
CA ILE A 114 4.67 7.46 -5.72
C ILE A 114 5.90 6.58 -5.51
N ASN A 115 6.82 6.96 -4.62
CA ASN A 115 8.03 6.18 -4.34
C ASN A 115 7.71 4.79 -3.81
N MET A 116 6.64 4.61 -3.03
CA MET A 116 6.20 3.28 -2.58
C MET A 116 5.81 2.33 -3.71
N THR A 117 5.56 2.82 -4.92
CA THR A 117 5.29 1.97 -6.10
C THR A 117 6.54 1.41 -6.78
N TYR A 118 7.73 1.66 -6.23
CA TYR A 118 9.00 1.16 -6.74
C TYR A 118 9.66 0.23 -5.72
N GLY A 119 10.44 -0.73 -6.20
CA GLY A 119 11.16 -1.69 -5.36
C GLY A 119 10.26 -2.71 -4.66
N LEU A 120 9.04 -2.91 -5.16
CA LEU A 120 8.07 -3.86 -4.60
C LEU A 120 8.45 -5.31 -4.86
N ASP A 121 9.27 -5.58 -5.86
CA ASP A 121 9.87 -6.88 -6.17
C ASP A 121 10.84 -7.37 -5.07
N GLU A 122 11.33 -6.45 -4.23
CA GLU A 122 12.16 -6.79 -3.06
C GLU A 122 11.32 -7.16 -1.82
N VAL A 123 10.00 -6.99 -1.89
CA VAL A 123 9.08 -7.26 -0.78
C VAL A 123 8.56 -8.68 -0.86
N MET A 124 8.79 -9.49 0.18
CA MET A 124 8.30 -10.85 0.23
C MET A 124 6.84 -10.90 0.70
N ILE A 125 6.02 -11.67 0.00
CA ILE A 125 4.63 -11.93 0.38
C ILE A 125 4.49 -13.40 0.77
N ALA A 126 3.99 -13.66 1.98
CA ALA A 126 3.60 -14.99 2.43
C ALA A 126 2.09 -15.17 2.16
N PRO A 127 1.69 -15.92 1.10
CA PRO A 127 0.28 -16.08 0.76
C PRO A 127 -0.45 -16.91 1.82
N ASN A 128 -1.72 -16.55 2.10
CA ASN A 128 -2.61 -17.26 3.03
C ASN A 128 -2.11 -17.30 4.49
N VAL A 129 -1.25 -16.37 4.89
CA VAL A 129 -0.76 -16.21 6.25
C VAL A 129 -1.47 -15.02 6.90
N ALA A 130 -2.19 -15.27 8.01
CA ALA A 130 -3.01 -14.27 8.69
C ALA A 130 -2.64 -14.06 10.17
N ASN A 131 -1.70 -14.85 10.70
CA ASN A 131 -1.26 -14.76 12.08
C ASN A 131 0.15 -15.34 12.26
N ASP A 132 0.74 -15.12 13.43
CA ASP A 132 2.10 -15.57 13.75
C ASP A 132 2.28 -17.09 13.68
N GLU A 133 1.27 -17.90 14.04
CA GLU A 133 1.36 -19.36 13.96
C GLU A 133 1.50 -19.82 12.49
N GLN A 134 0.68 -19.27 11.59
CA GLN A 134 0.75 -19.57 10.16
C GLN A 134 2.04 -19.03 9.55
N LEU A 135 2.53 -17.88 9.98
CA LEU A 135 3.82 -17.36 9.55
C LEU A 135 4.97 -18.29 9.98
N GLY A 136 4.94 -18.74 11.23
CA GLY A 136 5.95 -19.68 11.72
C GLY A 136 5.94 -21.01 10.96
N GLN A 137 4.76 -21.52 10.62
CA GLN A 137 4.65 -22.70 9.75
C GLN A 137 5.24 -22.42 8.35
N PHE A 138 4.90 -21.26 7.75
CA PHE A 138 5.42 -20.84 6.46
C PHE A 138 6.95 -20.73 6.45
N VAL A 139 7.53 -20.14 7.49
CA VAL A 139 9.00 -20.00 7.66
C VAL A 139 9.68 -21.36 7.75
N ILE A 140 9.08 -22.30 8.47
CA ILE A 140 9.60 -23.67 8.63
C ILE A 140 9.51 -24.44 7.30
N ASP A 141 8.34 -24.42 6.67
CA ASP A 141 8.08 -25.18 5.44
C ASP A 141 8.91 -24.72 4.23
N ASN A 142 9.31 -23.43 4.24
CA ASN A 142 10.10 -22.84 3.17
C ASN A 142 11.59 -22.66 3.54
N GLU A 143 12.03 -23.22 4.67
CA GLU A 143 13.43 -23.17 5.13
C GLU A 143 14.00 -21.74 5.16
N MET A 144 13.17 -20.75 5.51
CA MET A 144 13.54 -19.33 5.45
C MET A 144 14.53 -18.90 6.53
N ASN A 145 14.86 -19.78 7.47
CA ASN A 145 15.79 -19.52 8.55
C ASN A 145 16.81 -20.64 8.63
N ASP A 146 18.07 -20.34 8.33
CA ASP A 146 19.18 -21.30 8.27
C ASP A 146 19.34 -22.08 9.58
N ASP A 147 19.13 -21.42 10.74
CA ASP A 147 19.25 -22.07 12.05
C ASP A 147 18.15 -23.13 12.26
N ILE A 148 16.95 -22.87 11.72
CA ILE A 148 15.81 -23.81 11.77
C ILE A 148 16.02 -24.93 10.74
N ALA A 149 16.44 -24.59 9.53
CA ALA A 149 16.69 -25.55 8.44
C ALA A 149 17.79 -26.58 8.80
N ALA A 150 18.70 -26.22 9.70
CA ALA A 150 19.74 -27.11 10.19
C ALA A 150 19.30 -28.11 11.30
N LEU A 151 18.05 -27.98 11.80
CA LEU A 151 17.52 -28.86 12.84
C LEU A 151 16.99 -30.18 12.25
N SER A 152 16.97 -31.23 13.10
CA SER A 152 16.29 -32.48 12.72
C SER A 152 14.77 -32.33 12.73
N ASP A 153 14.06 -33.15 11.94
CA ASP A 153 12.59 -33.16 11.89
C ASP A 153 11.94 -33.34 13.26
N GLU A 154 12.58 -34.11 14.15
CA GLU A 154 12.10 -34.32 15.53
C GLU A 154 12.12 -32.98 16.31
N ILE A 155 13.16 -32.19 16.16
CA ILE A 155 13.29 -30.87 16.83
C ILE A 155 12.37 -29.86 16.18
N ILE A 156 12.27 -29.84 14.87
CA ILE A 156 11.34 -28.99 14.13
C ILE A 156 9.90 -29.24 14.59
N GLY A 157 9.51 -30.50 14.81
CA GLY A 157 8.18 -30.84 15.33
C GLY A 157 7.85 -30.32 16.73
N LEU A 158 8.87 -29.95 17.51
CA LEU A 158 8.73 -29.40 18.86
C LEU A 158 8.74 -27.87 18.91
N LEU A 159 8.99 -27.19 17.78
CA LEU A 159 9.06 -25.74 17.73
C LEU A 159 7.68 -25.11 17.98
N ASP A 160 7.67 -24.05 18.77
CA ASP A 160 6.53 -23.17 18.94
C ASP A 160 6.39 -22.27 17.68
N ARG A 161 5.46 -22.67 16.80
CA ARG A 161 5.24 -21.98 15.52
C ARG A 161 4.85 -20.53 15.69
N GLU A 162 3.99 -20.20 16.66
CA GLU A 162 3.59 -18.83 16.95
C GLU A 162 4.81 -17.98 17.33
N ARG A 163 5.70 -18.51 18.15
CA ARG A 163 6.91 -17.80 18.56
C ARG A 163 7.91 -17.63 17.40
N VAL A 164 8.04 -18.62 16.55
CA VAL A 164 8.88 -18.55 15.34
C VAL A 164 8.35 -17.44 14.43
N GLY A 165 7.06 -17.45 14.13
CA GLY A 165 6.45 -16.46 13.24
C GLY A 165 6.50 -15.05 13.81
N ARG A 166 6.20 -14.88 15.10
CA ARG A 166 6.31 -13.58 15.79
C ARG A 166 7.71 -13.00 15.67
N ARG A 167 8.73 -13.83 15.94
CA ARG A 167 10.13 -13.40 15.86
C ARG A 167 10.52 -13.01 14.43
N GLN A 168 10.07 -13.78 13.43
CA GLN A 168 10.30 -13.46 12.03
C GLN A 168 9.67 -12.12 11.65
N ARG A 169 8.40 -11.92 12.01
CA ARG A 169 7.68 -10.67 11.73
C ARG A 169 8.34 -9.45 12.40
N GLU A 170 8.74 -9.59 13.67
CA GLU A 170 9.40 -8.49 14.41
C GLU A 170 10.78 -8.16 13.82
N ASN A 171 11.54 -9.16 13.39
CA ASN A 171 12.88 -8.95 12.82
C ASN A 171 12.84 -8.31 11.43
N GLU A 172 11.81 -8.61 10.63
CA GLU A 172 11.72 -8.19 9.24
C GLU A 172 10.70 -7.07 9.00
N GLY A 173 10.02 -6.61 10.05
CA GLY A 173 9.00 -5.55 9.93
C GLY A 173 7.78 -6.00 9.14
N GLY A 174 7.35 -7.27 9.32
CA GLY A 174 6.21 -7.84 8.62
C GLY A 174 4.86 -7.34 9.15
N GLU A 175 3.87 -7.21 8.27
CA GLU A 175 2.50 -6.82 8.59
C GLU A 175 1.47 -7.83 8.06
N PHE A 176 0.45 -8.12 8.86
CA PHE A 176 -0.69 -8.94 8.42
C PHE A 176 -1.73 -8.05 7.73
N MET A 177 -2.00 -8.34 6.47
CA MET A 177 -3.02 -7.63 5.72
C MET A 177 -4.39 -8.29 5.93
N ASN A 178 -5.32 -7.55 6.55
CA ASN A 178 -6.72 -7.93 6.69
C ASN A 178 -7.52 -7.36 5.51
N GLY A 179 -7.85 -8.18 4.54
CA GLY A 179 -8.66 -7.73 3.41
C GLY A 179 -9.11 -8.87 2.51
N SER A 180 -9.94 -8.55 1.53
CA SER A 180 -10.51 -9.47 0.52
C SER A 180 -9.49 -10.24 -0.33
N ARG A 181 -8.20 -10.07 -0.09
CA ARG A 181 -7.09 -10.74 -0.79
C ARG A 181 -6.42 -11.85 0.02
N GLY A 182 -7.04 -12.28 1.15
CA GLY A 182 -6.51 -13.36 2.01
C GLY A 182 -5.29 -12.90 2.81
N GLY A 183 -5.26 -13.20 4.11
CA GLY A 183 -4.18 -12.79 5.00
C GLY A 183 -2.81 -13.06 4.40
N ASN A 184 -2.10 -12.00 4.07
CA ASN A 184 -0.73 -12.04 3.58
C ASN A 184 0.15 -11.35 4.61
N VAL A 185 1.31 -11.92 4.91
CA VAL A 185 2.35 -11.23 5.66
C VAL A 185 3.33 -10.67 4.66
N LEU A 186 3.69 -9.41 4.84
CA LEU A 186 4.81 -8.81 4.15
C LEU A 186 6.04 -8.91 5.01
N THR A 187 7.10 -9.44 4.45
CA THR A 187 8.42 -9.37 5.03
C THR A 187 9.27 -8.45 4.15
N ASN A 188 9.83 -7.41 4.74
CA ASN A 188 10.61 -6.41 4.02
C ASN A 188 12.11 -6.69 4.24
N THR A 189 12.65 -7.63 3.50
CA THR A 189 14.10 -7.91 3.50
C THR A 189 14.70 -7.62 2.13
N ASN A 190 15.85 -6.92 2.11
CA ASN A 190 16.68 -6.89 0.91
C ASN A 190 17.37 -8.25 0.69
N ALA A 191 17.97 -8.46 -0.49
CA ALA A 191 18.70 -9.68 -0.86
C ALA A 191 19.84 -10.07 0.12
N SER A 192 20.18 -9.23 1.09
CA SER A 192 21.15 -9.46 2.16
C SER A 192 20.51 -9.70 3.53
N GLY A 193 19.17 -9.84 3.60
CA GLY A 193 18.45 -10.07 4.85
C GLY A 193 18.39 -8.85 5.79
N GLN A 194 18.76 -7.67 5.30
CA GLN A 194 18.67 -6.44 6.07
C GLN A 194 17.29 -5.78 5.85
N PRO A 195 16.66 -5.24 6.91
CA PRO A 195 15.45 -4.45 6.75
C PRO A 195 15.70 -3.34 5.74
N ILE A 196 14.83 -3.21 4.73
CA ILE A 196 14.92 -2.07 3.81
C ILE A 196 14.51 -0.85 4.59
N GLY A 197 15.49 -0.14 5.14
CA GLY A 197 15.29 1.18 5.67
C GLY A 197 14.90 2.09 4.52
N LEU A 198 13.63 2.42 4.46
CA LEU A 198 13.14 3.46 3.57
C LEU A 198 13.63 4.79 4.17
N SER A 199 14.84 5.19 3.77
CA SER A 199 15.46 6.49 4.10
C SER A 199 14.85 7.61 3.27
#